data_a1230c8528d0b961c2238097d957575d
#
_entry.id   a1230c8528d0b961c2238097d957575d
#
_cell.length_a   1.000
_cell.length_b   1.000
_cell.length_c   1.000
_cell.angle_alpha   90.00
_cell.angle_beta   90.00
_cell.angle_gamma   90.00
#
_symmetry.space_group_name_H-M   'P 1'
#
loop_
_entity.id
_entity.type
_entity.pdbx_description
1 polymer ?
#
loop_
_entity_poly.entity_id
_entity_poly.type
_entity_poly.pdbx_seq_one_letter_code
_entity_poly.pdbx_strand_id
1 'polypeptide(L)'
;MNNLPGIDDPYWYEWYVGIRNIVKMLNPDNQIEYVIFQSSNHETIDDIVVGKKKNVELCYQVKHTRTEKNITFSSLIEKDERSKKSLLEAIAEGWEKTNEINTIPILYSNKTIGVRNSVKTSKITGNKYKCIALKDFYLKIKELVKDVQKLEDIVVDEVNFKEQWIEFINELKINNKLDFLKNFKL
;
A
#
# COMPACT_ATOMS: atom_id res chain seq x y z
N MET A 1 5.61 -22.19 30.14
CA MET A 1 6.54 -21.26 29.49
C MET A 1 5.86 -19.91 29.45
N ASN A 2 6.35 -18.95 30.25
CA ASN A 2 5.82 -17.60 30.25
C ASN A 2 6.16 -16.95 28.90
N ASN A 3 5.16 -16.75 28.06
CA ASN A 3 5.31 -15.91 26.89
C ASN A 3 5.63 -14.50 27.40
N LEU A 4 6.89 -14.11 27.34
CA LEU A 4 7.25 -12.69 27.42
C LEU A 4 6.37 -11.96 26.42
N PRO A 5 5.75 -10.82 26.77
CA PRO A 5 5.10 -9.93 25.79
C PRO A 5 6.22 -9.53 24.85
N GLY A 6 6.35 -10.27 23.76
CA GLY A 6 7.56 -10.26 22.95
C GLY A 6 7.28 -9.61 21.62
N ILE A 7 8.31 -9.39 20.96
CA ILE A 7 8.62 -9.13 19.54
C ILE A 7 7.53 -9.56 18.52
N ASP A 8 6.53 -10.30 18.94
CA ASP A 8 5.43 -10.86 18.16
C ASP A 8 4.14 -10.04 18.14
N ASP A 9 4.06 -8.95 18.91
CA ASP A 9 2.92 -8.07 18.91
C ASP A 9 2.94 -7.17 17.67
N PRO A 10 1.85 -7.08 16.87
CA PRO A 10 1.75 -6.16 15.73
C PRO A 10 2.14 -4.73 16.08
N TYR A 11 1.76 -4.25 17.25
CA TYR A 11 2.11 -2.92 17.75
C TYR A 11 3.61 -2.68 17.87
N TRP A 12 4.42 -3.69 18.27
CA TRP A 12 5.88 -3.55 18.34
C TRP A 12 6.50 -3.29 16.97
N TYR A 13 5.93 -3.87 15.91
CA TYR A 13 6.43 -3.65 14.58
C TYR A 13 6.08 -2.25 14.05
N GLU A 14 4.87 -1.76 14.33
CA GLU A 14 4.49 -0.37 14.07
C GLU A 14 5.42 0.59 14.82
N TRP A 15 5.63 0.34 16.12
CA TRP A 15 6.55 1.13 16.93
C TRP A 15 7.98 1.11 16.38
N TYR A 16 8.47 -0.04 15.92
CA TYR A 16 9.77 -0.15 15.29
C TYR A 16 9.89 0.76 14.06
N VAL A 17 8.87 0.77 13.20
CA VAL A 17 8.82 1.64 12.02
C VAL A 17 8.83 3.11 12.42
N GLY A 18 8.04 3.49 13.42
CA GLY A 18 7.99 4.86 13.95
C GLY A 18 9.32 5.30 14.55
N ILE A 19 9.91 4.49 15.45
CA ILE A 19 11.21 4.77 16.10
C ILE A 19 12.31 4.90 15.04
N ARG A 20 12.33 4.03 14.02
CA ARG A 20 13.28 4.15 12.91
C ARG A 20 13.19 5.51 12.21
N ASN A 21 12.01 6.06 12.05
CA ASN A 21 11.82 7.38 11.46
C ASN A 21 12.20 8.51 12.44
N ILE A 22 11.97 8.35 13.75
CA ILE A 22 12.47 9.28 14.77
C ILE A 22 14.01 9.33 14.74
N VAL A 23 14.68 8.18 14.67
CA VAL A 23 16.15 8.15 14.56
C VAL A 23 16.62 8.88 13.29
N LYS A 24 15.89 8.76 12.17
CA LYS A 24 16.20 9.51 10.95
C LYS A 24 16.03 11.03 11.09
N MET A 25 15.21 11.51 12.03
CA MET A 25 15.10 12.97 12.31
C MET A 25 16.41 13.56 12.81
N LEU A 26 17.29 12.76 13.44
CA LEU A 26 18.60 13.21 13.90
C LEU A 26 19.51 13.66 12.74
N ASN A 27 19.24 13.23 11.52
CA ASN A 27 19.91 13.73 10.33
C ASN A 27 19.02 14.79 9.64
N PRO A 28 19.41 16.09 9.64
CA PRO A 28 18.63 17.17 9.03
C PRO A 28 18.36 16.99 7.53
N ASP A 29 19.22 16.25 6.82
CA ASP A 29 19.06 15.98 5.38
C ASP A 29 17.80 15.17 5.08
N ASN A 30 17.28 14.42 6.05
CA ASN A 30 16.03 13.68 5.89
C ASN A 30 14.79 14.58 5.89
N GLN A 31 14.93 15.83 6.37
CA GLN A 31 13.87 16.85 6.39
C GLN A 31 12.59 16.41 7.12
N ILE A 32 12.71 15.55 8.14
CA ILE A 32 11.60 15.08 8.95
C ILE A 32 11.36 16.09 10.08
N GLU A 33 10.12 16.52 10.25
CA GLU A 33 9.71 17.50 11.26
C GLU A 33 8.99 16.84 12.44
N TYR A 34 8.20 15.80 12.16
CA TYR A 34 7.49 15.04 13.20
C TYR A 34 7.21 13.60 12.79
N VAL A 35 6.94 12.78 13.79
CA VAL A 35 6.44 11.41 13.63
C VAL A 35 5.26 11.21 14.58
N ILE A 36 4.11 10.80 14.04
CA ILE A 36 2.90 10.50 14.80
C ILE A 36 2.64 9.02 14.74
N PHE A 37 2.27 8.42 15.87
CA PHE A 37 1.83 7.05 15.98
C PHE A 37 0.31 7.02 16.11
N GLN A 38 -0.36 6.17 15.35
CA GLN A 38 -1.82 5.99 15.38
C GLN A 38 -2.57 7.32 15.24
N SER A 39 -2.42 7.96 14.10
CA SER A 39 -3.01 9.27 13.84
C SER A 39 -4.53 9.18 13.65
N SER A 40 -5.30 9.81 14.52
CA SER A 40 -6.76 9.90 14.38
C SER A 40 -7.24 10.67 13.14
N ASN A 41 -6.35 11.46 12.52
CA ASN A 41 -6.68 12.30 11.37
C ASN A 41 -6.52 11.56 10.02
N HIS A 42 -5.95 10.36 10.02
CA HIS A 42 -5.54 9.66 8.81
C HIS A 42 -6.23 8.32 8.64
N GLU A 43 -7.45 8.12 9.10
CA GLU A 43 -8.21 6.87 9.04
C GLU A 43 -7.64 5.82 8.06
N THR A 44 -7.43 4.59 8.44
CA THR A 44 -6.95 3.47 7.60
C THR A 44 -5.52 3.54 7.04
N ILE A 45 -4.81 4.69 7.14
CA ILE A 45 -3.37 4.85 6.83
C ILE A 45 -2.66 5.55 7.98
N ASP A 46 -3.06 5.21 9.18
CA ASP A 46 -2.84 5.93 10.42
C ASP A 46 -1.77 5.32 11.35
N ASP A 47 -1.26 4.14 11.03
CA ASP A 47 -0.32 3.44 11.91
C ASP A 47 0.89 4.33 12.25
N ILE A 48 1.53 4.93 11.22
CA ILE A 48 2.63 5.91 11.41
C ILE A 48 2.50 7.02 10.36
N VAL A 49 2.54 8.26 10.81
CA VAL A 49 2.61 9.45 9.94
C VAL A 49 3.95 10.16 10.16
N VAL A 50 4.66 10.41 9.09
CA VAL A 50 5.96 11.10 9.10
C VAL A 50 5.83 12.39 8.31
N GLY A 51 5.76 13.52 9.03
CA GLY A 51 5.74 14.85 8.43
C GLY A 51 7.12 15.30 7.99
N LYS A 52 7.21 15.80 6.78
CA LYS A 52 8.42 16.35 6.19
C LYS A 52 8.25 17.82 5.82
N LYS A 53 9.36 18.52 5.66
CA LYS A 53 9.35 19.89 5.12
C LYS A 53 8.56 19.98 3.82
N LYS A 54 8.04 21.15 3.50
CA LYS A 54 7.19 21.43 2.34
C LYS A 54 5.82 20.76 2.41
N ASN A 55 5.32 20.51 3.61
CA ASN A 55 3.97 19.99 3.84
C ASN A 55 3.74 18.61 3.16
N VAL A 56 4.74 17.73 3.20
CA VAL A 56 4.64 16.35 2.69
C VAL A 56 4.48 15.41 3.87
N GLU A 57 3.51 14.53 3.82
CA GLU A 57 3.32 13.45 4.80
C GLU A 57 3.50 12.07 4.18
N LEU A 58 4.30 11.23 4.84
CA LEU A 58 4.42 9.81 4.52
C LEU A 58 3.53 9.04 5.49
N CYS A 59 2.43 8.49 5.00
CA CYS A 59 1.46 7.77 5.80
C CYS A 59 1.64 6.26 5.62
N TYR A 60 2.09 5.59 6.67
CA TYR A 60 2.38 4.18 6.66
C TYR A 60 1.19 3.37 7.16
N GLN A 61 0.70 2.47 6.33
CA GLN A 61 -0.08 1.32 6.77
C GLN A 61 0.89 0.16 6.99
N VAL A 62 1.04 -0.27 8.22
CA VAL A 62 1.99 -1.32 8.61
C VAL A 62 1.27 -2.65 8.69
N LYS A 63 1.75 -3.66 7.98
CA LYS A 63 1.22 -5.02 8.04
C LYS A 63 2.29 -5.98 8.50
N HIS A 64 2.12 -6.47 9.72
CA HIS A 64 2.97 -7.49 10.33
C HIS A 64 2.25 -8.84 10.42
N THR A 65 2.96 -9.93 10.24
CA THR A 65 2.46 -11.26 10.57
C THR A 65 3.57 -12.13 11.14
N ARG A 66 3.16 -13.03 12.05
CA ARG A 66 4.04 -14.04 12.65
C ARG A 66 4.40 -15.18 11.68
N THR A 67 3.65 -15.33 10.60
CA THR A 67 3.87 -16.39 9.61
C THR A 67 4.63 -15.83 8.42
N GLU A 68 5.56 -16.61 7.88
CA GLU A 68 6.34 -16.30 6.67
C GLU A 68 5.48 -16.29 5.38
N LYS A 69 4.27 -15.70 5.45
CA LYS A 69 3.44 -15.57 4.26
C LYS A 69 3.84 -14.30 3.51
N ASN A 70 4.07 -14.43 2.23
CA ASN A 70 4.36 -13.30 1.37
C ASN A 70 3.12 -12.39 1.19
N ILE A 71 3.33 -11.09 1.00
CA ILE A 71 2.31 -10.23 0.40
C ILE A 71 2.18 -10.61 -1.07
N THR A 72 0.97 -10.91 -1.48
CA THR A 72 0.63 -11.26 -2.86
C THR A 72 -0.37 -10.27 -3.42
N PHE A 73 -0.59 -10.30 -4.73
CA PHE A 73 -1.66 -9.53 -5.35
C PHE A 73 -3.02 -9.80 -4.70
N SER A 74 -3.32 -11.09 -4.42
CA SER A 74 -4.54 -11.49 -3.71
C SER A 74 -4.67 -10.81 -2.35
N SER A 75 -3.61 -10.75 -1.57
CA SER A 75 -3.64 -10.11 -0.24
C SER A 75 -3.97 -8.62 -0.29
N LEU A 76 -3.73 -7.96 -1.43
CA LEU A 76 -4.10 -6.54 -1.61
C LEU A 76 -5.57 -6.36 -1.95
N ILE A 77 -6.12 -7.23 -2.82
CA ILE A 77 -7.45 -7.04 -3.42
C ILE A 77 -8.55 -7.94 -2.82
N GLU A 78 -8.20 -8.96 -2.03
CA GLU A 78 -9.19 -9.78 -1.35
C GLU A 78 -9.77 -9.04 -0.15
N LYS A 79 -11.10 -9.09 -0.03
CA LYS A 79 -11.80 -8.41 1.04
C LYS A 79 -11.59 -9.14 2.36
N ASP A 80 -11.28 -8.39 3.39
CA ASP A 80 -11.26 -8.86 4.76
C ASP A 80 -12.70 -9.18 5.22
N GLU A 81 -12.87 -10.29 5.94
CA GLU A 81 -14.21 -10.74 6.37
C GLU A 81 -14.89 -9.77 7.34
N ARG A 82 -14.12 -9.04 8.13
CA ARG A 82 -14.63 -8.10 9.15
C ARG A 82 -14.92 -6.73 8.56
N SER A 83 -13.94 -6.14 7.89
CA SER A 83 -14.06 -4.77 7.33
C SER A 83 -14.88 -4.73 6.04
N LYS A 84 -15.06 -5.87 5.35
CA LYS A 84 -15.68 -5.99 4.02
C LYS A 84 -14.94 -5.21 2.92
N LYS A 85 -13.76 -4.68 3.23
CA LYS A 85 -12.87 -3.94 2.33
C LYS A 85 -11.60 -4.71 2.06
N SER A 86 -11.01 -4.52 0.89
CA SER A 86 -9.65 -4.98 0.62
C SER A 86 -8.64 -4.04 1.27
N LEU A 87 -7.40 -4.52 1.46
CA LEU A 87 -6.33 -3.68 1.98
C LEU A 87 -6.06 -2.48 1.05
N LEU A 88 -6.11 -2.70 -0.26
CA LEU A 88 -5.93 -1.65 -1.26
C LEU A 88 -7.04 -0.59 -1.18
N GLU A 89 -8.31 -1.04 -1.11
CA GLU A 89 -9.47 -0.16 -0.97
C GLU A 89 -9.36 0.70 0.29
N ALA A 90 -8.99 0.11 1.43
CA ALA A 90 -8.83 0.83 2.69
C ALA A 90 -7.73 1.90 2.63
N ILE A 91 -6.56 1.57 2.05
CA ILE A 91 -5.45 2.53 1.88
C ILE A 91 -5.85 3.67 0.94
N ALA A 92 -6.51 3.35 -0.17
CA ALA A 92 -6.92 4.35 -1.16
C ALA A 92 -7.95 5.33 -0.59
N GLU A 93 -8.98 4.84 0.10
CA GLU A 93 -9.99 5.69 0.76
C GLU A 93 -9.38 6.56 1.87
N GLY A 94 -8.47 6.01 2.67
CA GLY A 94 -7.76 6.79 3.69
C GLY A 94 -6.96 7.91 3.07
N TRP A 95 -6.25 7.64 1.98
CA TRP A 95 -5.50 8.65 1.24
C TRP A 95 -6.40 9.73 0.62
N GLU A 96 -7.53 9.35 0.03
CA GLU A 96 -8.45 10.34 -0.57
C GLU A 96 -9.03 11.30 0.46
N LYS A 97 -9.27 10.84 1.69
CA LYS A 97 -9.75 11.68 2.79
C LYS A 97 -8.71 12.69 3.30
N THR A 98 -7.42 12.43 3.12
CA THR A 98 -6.33 13.31 3.57
C THR A 98 -5.91 14.34 2.51
N ASN A 99 -6.72 14.57 1.49
CA ASN A 99 -6.37 15.27 0.24
C ASN A 99 -6.00 16.77 0.35
N GLU A 100 -6.00 17.36 1.55
CA GLU A 100 -5.54 18.74 1.78
C GLU A 100 -4.01 18.82 1.95
N ILE A 101 -3.34 17.68 2.13
CA ILE A 101 -1.90 17.57 2.38
C ILE A 101 -1.29 16.71 1.27
N ASN A 102 -0.06 17.03 0.88
CA ASN A 102 0.70 16.23 -0.09
C ASN A 102 1.08 14.87 0.54
N THR A 103 0.10 13.98 0.64
CA THR A 103 0.17 12.70 1.35
C THR A 103 0.64 11.59 0.43
N ILE A 104 1.65 10.85 0.88
CA ILE A 104 2.21 9.68 0.20
C ILE A 104 1.82 8.42 0.97
N PRO A 105 0.86 7.62 0.50
CA PRO A 105 0.48 6.38 1.16
C PRO A 105 1.53 5.29 0.94
N ILE A 106 1.94 4.62 2.02
CA ILE A 106 2.99 3.60 2.02
C ILE A 106 2.46 2.34 2.68
N LEU A 107 2.40 1.24 1.94
CA LEU A 107 2.20 -0.08 2.55
C LEU A 107 3.56 -0.63 2.97
N TYR A 108 3.78 -0.76 4.28
CA TYR A 108 5.00 -1.28 4.85
C TYR A 108 4.76 -2.65 5.50
N SER A 109 5.63 -3.61 5.24
CA SER A 109 5.47 -4.94 5.80
C SER A 109 6.81 -5.64 6.06
N ASN A 110 6.82 -6.55 7.05
CA ASN A 110 7.91 -7.49 7.25
C ASN A 110 7.85 -8.68 6.29
N LYS A 111 6.79 -8.79 5.51
CA LYS A 111 6.65 -9.86 4.53
C LYS A 111 7.46 -9.56 3.29
N THR A 112 8.04 -10.59 2.70
CA THR A 112 8.58 -10.49 1.35
C THR A 112 7.46 -10.36 0.33
N ILE A 113 7.70 -9.61 -0.73
CA ILE A 113 6.75 -9.51 -1.83
C ILE A 113 6.75 -10.85 -2.57
N GLY A 114 5.56 -11.48 -2.63
CA GLY A 114 5.43 -12.85 -3.13
C GLY A 114 5.69 -12.99 -4.63
N VAL A 115 6.36 -14.09 -4.94
CA VAL A 115 6.74 -14.46 -6.32
C VAL A 115 5.76 -15.47 -6.94
N ARG A 116 4.72 -15.90 -6.21
CA ARG A 116 3.82 -16.93 -6.71
C ARG A 116 2.92 -16.43 -7.83
N ASN A 117 3.21 -16.94 -9.02
CA ASN A 117 2.33 -16.85 -10.19
C ASN A 117 1.20 -17.87 -10.02
N SER A 118 0.06 -17.48 -9.52
CA SER A 118 -1.14 -18.31 -9.47
C SER A 118 -2.04 -18.02 -10.66
N VAL A 119 -2.74 -19.04 -11.17
CA VAL A 119 -3.82 -18.83 -12.13
C VAL A 119 -5.04 -18.36 -11.36
N LYS A 120 -5.63 -17.25 -11.78
CA LYS A 120 -6.85 -16.68 -11.22
C LYS A 120 -7.92 -16.54 -12.28
N THR A 121 -9.17 -16.44 -11.84
CA THR A 121 -10.29 -16.04 -12.69
C THR A 121 -10.68 -14.63 -12.28
N SER A 122 -10.68 -13.72 -13.23
CA SER A 122 -11.07 -12.33 -12.99
C SER A 122 -12.53 -12.28 -12.53
N LYS A 123 -12.79 -11.59 -11.43
CA LYS A 123 -14.14 -11.37 -10.90
C LYS A 123 -14.95 -10.40 -11.76
N ILE A 124 -14.28 -9.66 -12.65
CA ILE A 124 -14.88 -8.62 -13.49
C ILE A 124 -15.16 -9.14 -14.88
N THR A 125 -14.17 -9.75 -15.53
CA THR A 125 -14.27 -10.20 -16.92
C THR A 125 -14.63 -11.68 -17.05
N GLY A 126 -14.44 -12.48 -15.98
CA GLY A 126 -14.59 -13.94 -16.01
C GLY A 126 -13.42 -14.69 -16.67
N ASN A 127 -12.44 -13.96 -17.19
CA ASN A 127 -11.29 -14.56 -17.88
C ASN A 127 -10.30 -15.19 -16.90
N LYS A 128 -9.69 -16.29 -17.31
CA LYS A 128 -8.55 -16.88 -16.58
C LYS A 128 -7.27 -16.15 -16.98
N TYR A 129 -6.47 -15.80 -16.00
CA TYR A 129 -5.16 -15.18 -16.23
C TYR A 129 -4.11 -15.71 -15.26
N LYS A 130 -2.84 -15.67 -15.66
CA LYS A 130 -1.71 -15.97 -14.80
C LYS A 130 -1.29 -14.70 -14.06
N CYS A 131 -1.47 -14.71 -12.76
CA CYS A 131 -1.14 -13.57 -11.93
C CYS A 131 0.38 -13.28 -11.97
N ILE A 132 0.75 -12.07 -12.33
CA ILE A 132 2.13 -11.59 -12.28
C ILE A 132 2.52 -11.35 -10.82
N ALA A 133 3.77 -11.61 -10.46
CA ALA A 133 4.28 -11.35 -9.12
C ALA A 133 4.03 -9.88 -8.72
N LEU A 134 3.60 -9.66 -7.48
CA LEU A 134 3.18 -8.32 -7.04
C LEU A 134 4.26 -7.26 -7.26
N LYS A 135 5.53 -7.59 -7.04
CA LYS A 135 6.65 -6.68 -7.29
C LYS A 135 6.71 -6.22 -8.74
N ASP A 136 6.65 -7.17 -9.67
CA ASP A 136 6.74 -6.88 -11.10
C ASP A 136 5.51 -6.12 -11.58
N PHE A 137 4.34 -6.49 -11.06
CA PHE A 137 3.09 -5.78 -11.32
C PHE A 137 3.16 -4.33 -10.83
N TYR A 138 3.64 -4.11 -9.61
CA TYR A 138 3.80 -2.75 -9.05
C TYR A 138 4.79 -1.91 -9.86
N LEU A 139 5.94 -2.46 -10.25
CA LEU A 139 6.92 -1.75 -11.07
C LEU A 139 6.36 -1.36 -12.42
N LYS A 140 5.63 -2.27 -13.09
CA LYS A 140 4.93 -1.97 -14.36
C LYS A 140 3.91 -0.84 -14.19
N ILE A 141 3.11 -0.85 -13.12
CA ILE A 141 2.18 0.25 -12.83
C ILE A 141 2.92 1.58 -12.72
N LYS A 142 4.00 1.63 -11.92
CA LYS A 142 4.76 2.87 -11.71
C LYS A 142 5.33 3.41 -13.01
N GLU A 143 5.75 2.55 -13.92
CA GLU A 143 6.21 2.92 -15.25
C GLU A 143 5.09 3.48 -16.12
N LEU A 144 3.92 2.79 -16.14
CA LEU A 144 2.76 3.20 -16.93
C LEU A 144 2.19 4.56 -16.51
N VAL A 145 2.14 4.84 -15.20
CA VAL A 145 1.51 6.08 -14.69
C VAL A 145 2.44 7.29 -14.68
N LYS A 146 3.74 7.09 -14.94
CA LYS A 146 4.77 8.12 -14.75
C LYS A 146 4.49 9.40 -15.56
N ASP A 147 4.21 9.26 -16.84
CA ASP A 147 4.09 10.37 -17.77
C ASP A 147 2.65 10.60 -18.27
N VAL A 148 1.69 9.84 -17.72
CA VAL A 148 0.28 9.88 -18.15
C VAL A 148 -0.48 10.98 -17.40
N GLN A 149 -1.36 11.68 -18.10
CA GLN A 149 -2.20 12.75 -17.54
C GLN A 149 -3.60 12.26 -17.17
N LYS A 150 -4.10 11.22 -17.84
CA LYS A 150 -5.42 10.63 -17.58
C LYS A 150 -5.32 9.12 -17.53
N LEU A 151 -6.13 8.50 -16.68
CA LEU A 151 -6.12 7.04 -16.49
C LEU A 151 -6.54 6.30 -17.78
N GLU A 152 -7.42 6.92 -18.55
CA GLU A 152 -7.97 6.39 -19.81
C GLU A 152 -6.90 6.31 -20.93
N ASP A 153 -5.83 7.08 -20.81
CA ASP A 153 -4.72 7.07 -21.78
C ASP A 153 -3.78 5.86 -21.60
N ILE A 154 -3.97 5.09 -20.52
CA ILE A 154 -3.15 3.92 -20.24
C ILE A 154 -3.59 2.75 -21.10
N VAL A 155 -2.76 2.39 -22.06
CA VAL A 155 -2.95 1.22 -22.92
C VAL A 155 -2.19 0.02 -22.33
N VAL A 156 -2.90 -1.09 -22.16
CA VAL A 156 -2.35 -2.34 -21.63
C VAL A 156 -2.64 -3.48 -22.61
N ASP A 157 -1.60 -3.94 -23.28
CA ASP A 157 -1.72 -4.96 -24.35
C ASP A 157 -1.44 -6.38 -23.85
N GLU A 158 -0.60 -6.56 -22.82
CA GLU A 158 -0.28 -7.87 -22.27
C GLU A 158 -1.48 -8.47 -21.53
N VAL A 159 -2.04 -9.57 -22.02
CA VAL A 159 -3.29 -10.18 -21.53
C VAL A 159 -3.31 -10.43 -20.02
N ASN A 160 -2.27 -11.06 -19.48
CA ASN A 160 -2.22 -11.37 -18.04
C ASN A 160 -2.13 -10.10 -17.18
N PHE A 161 -1.34 -9.13 -17.61
CA PHE A 161 -1.22 -7.85 -16.93
C PHE A 161 -2.51 -7.05 -17.02
N LYS A 162 -3.19 -7.06 -18.17
CA LYS A 162 -4.46 -6.37 -18.40
C LYS A 162 -5.55 -6.85 -17.45
N GLU A 163 -5.72 -8.15 -17.29
CA GLU A 163 -6.73 -8.71 -16.37
C GLU A 163 -6.41 -8.33 -14.91
N GLN A 164 -5.14 -8.41 -14.51
CA GLN A 164 -4.70 -8.02 -13.18
C GLN A 164 -4.87 -6.51 -12.94
N TRP A 165 -4.59 -5.68 -13.94
CA TRP A 165 -4.82 -4.23 -13.94
C TRP A 165 -6.29 -3.88 -13.75
N ILE A 166 -7.19 -4.52 -14.51
CA ILE A 166 -8.64 -4.30 -14.42
C ILE A 166 -9.13 -4.58 -12.99
N GLU A 167 -8.73 -5.69 -12.38
CA GLU A 167 -9.07 -6.02 -10.99
C GLU A 167 -8.53 -4.97 -10.01
N PHE A 168 -7.26 -4.58 -10.17
CA PHE A 168 -6.61 -3.61 -9.31
C PHE A 168 -7.31 -2.23 -9.36
N ILE A 169 -7.58 -1.72 -10.55
CA ILE A 169 -8.26 -0.43 -10.74
C ILE A 169 -9.70 -0.47 -10.24
N ASN A 170 -10.37 -1.61 -10.36
CA ASN A 170 -11.74 -1.76 -9.85
C ASN A 170 -11.80 -1.77 -8.32
N GLU A 171 -10.76 -2.24 -7.64
CA GLU A 171 -10.66 -2.16 -6.16
C GLU A 171 -10.39 -0.74 -5.65
N LEU A 172 -9.86 0.15 -6.47
CA LEU A 172 -9.69 1.56 -6.13
C LEU A 172 -11.06 2.27 -6.22
N LYS A 173 -11.78 2.32 -5.11
CA LYS A 173 -13.11 2.97 -4.98
C LYS A 173 -13.01 4.48 -4.72
N ILE A 174 -12.04 5.13 -5.30
CA ILE A 174 -11.74 6.55 -5.16
C ILE A 174 -11.84 7.29 -6.49
N ASN A 175 -11.97 8.62 -6.45
CA ASN A 175 -12.08 9.46 -7.63
C ASN A 175 -10.69 9.69 -8.28
N ASN A 176 -9.68 10.01 -7.47
CA ASN A 176 -8.35 10.40 -7.93
C ASN A 176 -7.39 9.22 -8.09
N LYS A 177 -7.82 8.18 -8.83
CA LYS A 177 -7.05 6.92 -8.99
C LYS A 177 -5.65 7.14 -9.54
N LEU A 178 -5.49 8.00 -10.55
CA LEU A 178 -4.18 8.24 -11.17
C LEU A 178 -3.19 8.86 -10.19
N ASP A 179 -3.62 9.87 -9.42
CA ASP A 179 -2.77 10.52 -8.43
C ASP A 179 -2.42 9.56 -7.28
N PHE A 180 -3.37 8.73 -6.85
CA PHE A 180 -3.09 7.66 -5.90
C PHE A 180 -2.00 6.71 -6.43
N LEU A 181 -2.12 6.24 -7.67
CA LEU A 181 -1.16 5.33 -8.30
C LEU A 181 0.24 5.95 -8.42
N LYS A 182 0.32 7.24 -8.73
CA LYS A 182 1.59 7.98 -8.78
C LYS A 182 2.26 8.07 -7.41
N ASN A 183 1.49 8.25 -6.35
CA ASN A 183 1.99 8.48 -4.99
C ASN A 183 2.14 7.19 -4.17
N PHE A 184 1.29 6.18 -4.37
CA PHE A 184 1.31 4.93 -3.60
C PHE A 184 2.67 4.23 -3.66
N LYS A 185 3.17 3.78 -2.50
CA LYS A 185 4.42 3.03 -2.35
C LYS A 185 4.18 1.68 -1.69
N LEU A 186 4.89 0.68 -2.20
CA LEU A 186 4.89 -0.70 -1.71
C LEU A 186 6.29 -1.08 -1.25
#